data_887870a597f8e760b88e927eb0fd04cb
#
_entry.id   887870a597f8e760b88e927eb0fd04cb
#
_cell.length_a   1.000
_cell.length_b   1.000
_cell.length_c   1.000
_cell.angle_alpha   90.00
_cell.angle_beta   90.00
_cell.angle_gamma   90.00
#
_symmetry.space_group_name_H-M   'P 1'
#
loop_
_entity.id
_entity.type
_entity.pdbx_description
1 polymer ?
#
loop_
_entity_poly.entity_id
_entity_poly.type
_entity_poly.pdbx_seq_one_letter_code
_entity_poly.pdbx_strand_id
1 'polypeptide(L)'
;MKALIFDSNPISLELVKSKISKSKQISEIYSCKSAKNFSQLIETKNPQFVFLNQEIANKIKQKHQISNRRFILIVEPNQMLELDHKALQIVDALIQTKATDLEYQILISALKLEMGKSRPIRKLTSPKGTPPRLTPREIQILHYLSLGKSDQAISNELQVGLPTVKTHERRIFSKLRVSNRTHGVAQGIRWNII
;
A
#
# COMPACT_ATOMS: atom_id res chain seq x y z
N MET A 1 0.82 23.93 5.40
CA MET A 1 0.84 22.68 6.17
C MET A 1 2.27 22.15 6.21
N LYS A 2 2.62 21.35 7.21
CA LYS A 2 3.99 20.81 7.38
C LYS A 2 4.07 19.40 6.82
N ALA A 3 5.17 19.09 6.11
CA ALA A 3 5.49 17.77 5.64
C ALA A 3 6.78 17.24 6.29
N LEU A 4 6.83 15.95 6.56
CA LEU A 4 8.04 15.23 6.97
C LEU A 4 8.31 14.12 5.95
N ILE A 5 9.56 14.03 5.49
CA ILE A 5 10.01 13.01 4.56
C ILE A 5 11.04 12.15 5.26
N PHE A 6 10.83 10.85 5.26
CA PHE A 6 11.84 9.87 5.65
C PHE A 6 12.25 9.02 4.46
N ASP A 7 13.52 9.06 4.15
CA ASP A 7 14.15 8.10 3.25
C ASP A 7 15.63 7.94 3.61
N SER A 8 16.11 6.71 3.68
CA SER A 8 17.53 6.40 3.87
C SER A 8 18.35 6.67 2.59
N ASN A 9 17.70 6.63 1.41
CA ASN A 9 18.33 6.97 0.14
C ASN A 9 18.31 8.49 -0.10
N PRO A 10 19.48 9.15 -0.17
CA PRO A 10 19.56 10.61 -0.35
C PRO A 10 18.99 11.09 -1.70
N ILE A 11 19.13 10.30 -2.76
CA ILE A 11 18.63 10.67 -4.09
C ILE A 11 17.10 10.66 -4.10
N SER A 12 16.48 9.60 -3.59
CA SER A 12 15.03 9.48 -3.45
C SER A 12 14.46 10.59 -2.57
N LEU A 13 15.12 10.88 -1.44
CA LEU A 13 14.72 11.93 -0.51
C LEU A 13 14.69 13.31 -1.17
N GLU A 14 15.73 13.71 -1.90
CA GLU A 14 15.79 15.00 -2.60
C GLU A 14 14.79 15.06 -3.76
N LEU A 15 14.59 13.96 -4.47
CA LEU A 15 13.58 13.89 -5.54
C LEU A 15 12.17 14.13 -4.99
N VAL A 16 11.79 13.43 -3.94
CA VAL A 16 10.48 13.59 -3.27
C VAL A 16 10.32 15.00 -2.71
N LYS A 17 11.35 15.52 -2.05
CA LYS A 17 11.36 16.86 -1.50
C LYS A 17 11.14 17.93 -2.59
N SER A 18 11.82 17.81 -3.73
CA SER A 18 11.64 18.71 -4.88
C SER A 18 10.19 18.70 -5.40
N LYS A 19 9.55 17.53 -5.47
CA LYS A 19 8.15 17.41 -5.94
C LYS A 19 7.16 17.99 -4.96
N ILE A 20 7.34 17.73 -3.66
CA ILE A 20 6.48 18.24 -2.61
C ILE A 20 6.59 19.75 -2.45
N SER A 21 7.78 20.33 -2.63
CA SER A 21 8.00 21.79 -2.53
C SER A 21 7.21 22.61 -3.55
N LYS A 22 6.81 22.00 -4.67
CA LYS A 22 5.95 22.63 -5.68
C LYS A 22 4.49 22.72 -5.27
N SER A 23 4.08 22.06 -4.18
CA SER A 23 2.70 22.13 -3.69
C SER A 23 2.47 23.40 -2.89
N LYS A 24 1.53 24.23 -3.34
CA LYS A 24 1.09 25.44 -2.60
C LYS A 24 0.49 25.15 -1.22
N GLN A 25 0.20 23.88 -0.93
CA GLN A 25 -0.43 23.48 0.34
C GLN A 25 0.58 23.20 1.45
N ILE A 26 1.86 22.99 1.10
CA ILE A 26 2.93 22.69 2.04
C ILE A 26 3.80 23.94 2.21
N SER A 27 3.88 24.43 3.43
CA SER A 27 4.66 25.63 3.80
C SER A 27 6.04 25.30 4.38
N GLU A 28 6.16 24.12 4.99
CA GLU A 28 7.41 23.69 5.63
C GLU A 28 7.66 22.20 5.33
N ILE A 29 8.90 21.87 4.96
CA ILE A 29 9.33 20.52 4.67
C ILE A 29 10.51 20.17 5.56
N TYR A 30 10.34 19.10 6.34
CA TYR A 30 11.39 18.49 7.13
C TYR A 30 11.81 17.19 6.47
N SER A 31 13.07 16.80 6.61
CA SER A 31 13.56 15.53 6.08
C SER A 31 14.54 14.88 7.03
N CYS A 32 14.56 13.55 7.05
CA CYS A 32 15.52 12.79 7.84
C CYS A 32 15.84 11.43 7.19
N LYS A 33 17.02 10.91 7.56
CA LYS A 33 17.55 9.63 7.06
C LYS A 33 17.64 8.55 8.15
N SER A 34 17.44 8.92 9.41
CA SER A 34 17.53 7.99 10.52
C SER A 34 16.22 7.87 11.30
N ALA A 35 15.90 6.66 11.75
CA ALA A 35 14.68 6.39 12.51
C ALA A 35 14.62 7.18 13.84
N LYS A 36 15.76 7.46 14.47
CA LYS A 36 15.84 8.27 15.70
C LYS A 36 15.38 9.71 15.42
N ASN A 37 15.93 10.33 14.38
CA ASN A 37 15.55 11.69 13.99
C ASN A 37 14.09 11.75 13.52
N PHE A 38 13.60 10.70 12.85
CA PHE A 38 12.19 10.60 12.46
C PHE A 38 11.26 10.68 13.67
N SER A 39 11.50 9.88 14.71
CA SER A 39 10.69 9.87 15.92
C SER A 39 10.69 11.22 16.63
N GLN A 40 11.82 11.90 16.67
CA GLN A 40 11.93 13.24 17.23
C GLN A 40 11.17 14.29 16.41
N LEU A 41 11.35 14.28 15.08
CA LEU A 41 10.71 15.26 14.19
C LEU A 41 9.19 15.09 14.13
N ILE A 42 8.67 13.88 14.15
CA ILE A 42 7.24 13.63 14.11
C ILE A 42 6.53 14.15 15.36
N GLU A 43 7.20 14.14 16.51
CA GLU A 43 6.68 14.64 17.78
C GLU A 43 6.86 16.17 17.90
N THR A 44 8.03 16.71 17.57
CA THR A 44 8.35 18.13 17.78
C THR A 44 7.78 19.05 16.70
N LYS A 45 7.74 18.62 15.44
CA LYS A 45 7.27 19.46 14.32
C LYS A 45 5.80 19.25 13.98
N ASN A 46 5.20 18.19 14.48
CA ASN A 46 3.79 17.82 14.27
C ASN A 46 3.35 17.94 12.79
N PRO A 47 4.02 17.21 11.86
CA PRO A 47 3.69 17.31 10.44
C PRO A 47 2.32 16.72 10.14
N GLN A 48 1.60 17.32 9.20
CA GLN A 48 0.31 16.81 8.72
C GLN A 48 0.47 15.75 7.62
N PHE A 49 1.53 15.86 6.80
CA PHE A 49 1.88 14.87 5.79
C PHE A 49 3.20 14.21 6.15
N VAL A 50 3.22 12.89 6.17
CA VAL A 50 4.41 12.10 6.48
C VAL A 50 4.66 11.14 5.32
N PHE A 51 5.67 11.46 4.52
CA PHE A 51 6.15 10.61 3.44
C PHE A 51 7.25 9.71 3.98
N LEU A 52 7.15 8.42 3.73
CA LEU A 52 8.04 7.44 4.32
C LEU A 52 8.23 6.23 3.41
N ASN A 53 9.37 5.57 3.55
CA ASN A 53 9.62 4.29 2.88
C ASN A 53 9.09 3.12 3.73
N GLN A 54 9.14 1.91 3.16
CA GLN A 54 8.63 0.70 3.82
C GLN A 54 9.40 0.37 5.11
N GLU A 55 10.70 0.66 5.17
CA GLU A 55 11.52 0.38 6.34
C GLU A 55 10.98 1.05 7.61
N ILE A 56 10.64 2.35 7.52
CA ILE A 56 10.14 3.09 8.67
C ILE A 56 8.65 2.87 8.89
N ALA A 57 7.89 2.56 7.83
CA ALA A 57 6.46 2.26 7.95
C ALA A 57 6.21 1.15 8.96
N ASN A 58 7.00 0.08 8.91
CA ASN A 58 6.91 -1.05 9.83
C ASN A 58 7.26 -0.73 11.30
N LYS A 59 7.94 0.40 11.54
CA LYS A 59 8.35 0.85 12.87
C LYS A 59 7.40 1.89 13.48
N ILE A 60 6.38 2.35 12.74
CA ILE A 60 5.42 3.34 13.22
C ILE A 60 4.52 2.72 14.28
N LYS A 61 4.40 3.41 15.42
CA LYS A 61 3.50 3.03 16.51
C LYS A 61 2.14 3.72 16.33
N GLN A 62 1.07 3.10 16.83
CA GLN A 62 -0.29 3.64 16.80
C GLN A 62 -0.39 5.06 17.40
N LYS A 63 0.42 5.39 18.40
CA LYS A 63 0.47 6.74 19.00
C LYS A 63 0.80 7.85 17.99
N HIS A 64 1.42 7.55 16.86
CA HIS A 64 1.72 8.51 15.81
C HIS A 64 0.55 8.75 14.85
N GLN A 65 -0.46 7.88 14.90
CA GLN A 65 -1.66 7.94 14.04
C GLN A 65 -2.71 8.85 14.68
N ILE A 66 -2.58 10.15 14.44
CA ILE A 66 -3.58 11.15 14.85
C ILE A 66 -4.48 11.54 13.67
N SER A 67 -5.69 11.96 13.95
CA SER A 67 -6.72 12.25 12.94
C SER A 67 -6.28 13.30 11.90
N ASN A 68 -5.40 14.20 12.28
CA ASN A 68 -4.92 15.29 11.43
C ASN A 68 -3.56 15.04 10.77
N ARG A 69 -3.11 13.78 10.72
CA ARG A 69 -1.86 13.37 10.09
C ARG A 69 -2.13 12.29 9.04
N ARG A 70 -1.49 12.39 7.87
CA ARG A 70 -1.58 11.42 6.78
C ARG A 70 -0.22 10.82 6.50
N PHE A 71 -0.16 9.50 6.46
CA PHE A 71 1.02 8.73 6.15
C PHE A 71 0.97 8.27 4.69
N ILE A 72 1.99 8.62 3.93
CA ILE A 72 2.11 8.29 2.51
C ILE A 72 3.35 7.40 2.33
N LEU A 73 3.15 6.18 1.82
CA LEU A 73 4.25 5.30 1.52
C LEU A 73 4.83 5.64 0.14
N ILE A 74 6.11 5.93 0.12
CA ILE A 74 6.89 6.10 -1.10
C ILE A 74 7.38 4.72 -1.53
N VAL A 75 7.12 4.35 -2.77
CA VAL A 75 7.50 3.04 -3.31
C VAL A 75 8.31 3.21 -4.60
N GLU A 76 9.32 2.39 -4.77
CA GLU A 76 9.98 2.24 -6.06
C GLU A 76 9.14 1.33 -6.98
N PRO A 77 9.18 1.53 -8.30
CA PRO A 77 8.38 0.74 -9.23
C PRO A 77 8.56 -0.78 -9.07
N ASN A 78 9.76 -1.23 -8.73
CA ASN A 78 10.09 -2.65 -8.56
C ASN A 78 9.63 -3.23 -7.22
N GLN A 79 9.30 -2.39 -6.24
CA GLN A 79 8.93 -2.80 -4.88
C GLN A 79 7.42 -2.98 -4.68
N MET A 80 6.60 -2.60 -5.66
CA MET A 80 5.13 -2.70 -5.51
C MET A 80 4.62 -4.12 -5.29
N LEU A 81 5.35 -5.14 -5.73
CA LEU A 81 4.99 -6.55 -5.56
C LEU A 81 5.43 -7.12 -4.20
N GLU A 82 6.31 -6.42 -3.48
CA GLU A 82 6.91 -6.87 -2.21
C GLU A 82 6.46 -6.03 -1.00
N LEU A 83 5.34 -5.31 -1.15
CA LEU A 83 4.87 -4.44 -0.07
C LEU A 83 4.41 -5.24 1.14
N ASP A 84 5.00 -4.90 2.30
CA ASP A 84 4.61 -5.51 3.58
C ASP A 84 3.22 -5.03 3.98
N HIS A 85 2.38 -5.98 4.31
CA HIS A 85 1.01 -5.75 4.78
C HIS A 85 0.90 -4.88 6.02
N LYS A 86 1.88 -4.93 6.93
CA LYS A 86 1.90 -4.07 8.11
C LYS A 86 2.05 -2.61 7.71
N ALA A 87 2.91 -2.33 6.72
CA ALA A 87 3.08 -0.99 6.18
C ALA A 87 1.78 -0.47 5.56
N LEU A 88 1.07 -1.32 4.78
CA LEU A 88 -0.18 -0.96 4.12
C LEU A 88 -1.34 -0.66 5.08
N GLN A 89 -1.35 -1.26 6.26
CA GLN A 89 -2.37 -0.99 7.29
C GLN A 89 -2.20 0.38 7.97
N ILE A 90 -1.01 0.95 7.91
CA ILE A 90 -0.65 2.17 8.63
C ILE A 90 -0.78 3.39 7.74
N VAL A 91 -0.57 3.24 6.42
CA VAL A 91 -0.53 4.35 5.48
C VAL A 91 -1.91 4.69 4.92
N ASP A 92 -2.10 5.97 4.60
CA ASP A 92 -3.34 6.47 4.00
C ASP A 92 -3.28 6.42 2.46
N ALA A 93 -2.08 6.43 1.90
CA ALA A 93 -1.87 6.38 0.45
C ALA A 93 -0.48 5.85 0.08
N LEU A 94 -0.34 5.47 -1.19
CA LEU A 94 0.90 5.08 -1.84
C LEU A 94 1.23 6.07 -2.95
N ILE A 95 2.51 6.35 -3.15
CA ILE A 95 2.99 7.11 -4.31
C ILE A 95 4.34 6.57 -4.77
N GLN A 96 4.56 6.52 -6.07
CA GLN A 96 5.85 6.13 -6.61
C GLN A 96 6.86 7.29 -6.52
N THR A 97 8.13 6.97 -6.25
CA THR A 97 9.22 7.95 -6.25
C THR A 97 9.27 8.74 -7.56
N LYS A 98 9.02 8.05 -8.70
CA LYS A 98 9.05 8.63 -10.05
C LYS A 98 7.72 9.25 -10.50
N ALA A 99 6.67 9.23 -9.67
CA ALA A 99 5.41 9.89 -9.98
C ALA A 99 5.63 11.37 -10.36
N THR A 100 4.79 11.91 -11.21
CA THR A 100 4.89 13.29 -11.69
C THR A 100 4.59 14.32 -10.58
N ASP A 101 4.99 15.56 -10.78
CA ASP A 101 4.66 16.65 -9.86
C ASP A 101 3.15 16.82 -9.68
N LEU A 102 2.39 16.63 -10.77
CA LEU A 102 0.93 16.70 -10.76
C LEU A 102 0.31 15.59 -9.88
N GLU A 103 0.80 14.36 -9.97
CA GLU A 103 0.33 13.25 -9.13
C GLU A 103 0.58 13.52 -7.66
N TYR A 104 1.75 14.06 -7.30
CA TYR A 104 2.03 14.51 -5.93
C TYR A 104 1.06 15.60 -5.46
N GLN A 105 0.76 16.59 -6.29
CA GLN A 105 -0.18 17.68 -5.97
C GLN A 105 -1.61 17.17 -5.81
N ILE A 106 -2.06 16.29 -6.70
CA ILE A 106 -3.39 15.66 -6.61
C ILE A 106 -3.53 14.85 -5.32
N LEU A 107 -2.53 14.03 -5.00
CA LEU A 107 -2.52 13.22 -3.78
C LEU A 107 -2.59 14.09 -2.52
N ILE A 108 -1.75 15.13 -2.43
CA ILE A 108 -1.73 16.05 -1.29
C ILE A 108 -3.09 16.77 -1.15
N SER A 109 -3.69 17.19 -2.27
CA SER A 109 -4.99 17.86 -2.28
C SER A 109 -6.12 16.94 -1.83
N ALA A 110 -6.14 15.69 -2.31
CA ALA A 110 -7.12 14.69 -1.92
C ALA A 110 -7.03 14.35 -0.43
N LEU A 111 -5.82 14.10 0.07
CA LEU A 111 -5.61 13.78 1.48
C LEU A 111 -5.93 14.95 2.41
N LYS A 112 -5.72 16.19 1.96
CA LYS A 112 -6.10 17.39 2.71
C LYS A 112 -7.60 17.49 2.91
N LEU A 113 -8.41 17.15 1.89
CA LEU A 113 -9.87 17.16 1.99
C LEU A 113 -10.41 16.14 3.00
N GLU A 114 -9.64 15.09 3.27
CA GLU A 114 -9.98 14.07 4.26
C GLU A 114 -9.45 14.36 5.68
N MET A 115 -8.69 15.44 5.86
CA MET A 115 -8.18 15.83 7.18
C MET A 115 -9.32 16.31 8.08
N GLY A 116 -9.28 15.88 9.35
CA GLY A 116 -10.35 16.17 10.32
C GLY A 116 -11.53 15.20 10.27
N LYS A 117 -11.68 14.43 9.19
CA LYS A 117 -12.61 13.29 9.20
C LYS A 117 -11.97 12.16 10.02
N SER A 118 -12.75 11.54 10.89
CA SER A 118 -12.31 10.29 11.51
C SER A 118 -11.80 9.40 10.38
N ARG A 119 -10.55 8.91 10.50
CA ARG A 119 -10.12 7.85 9.59
C ARG A 119 -11.23 6.81 9.63
N PRO A 120 -11.87 6.48 8.52
CA PRO A 120 -12.52 5.22 8.51
C PRO A 120 -11.38 4.29 8.94
N ILE A 121 -11.51 3.69 10.12
CA ILE A 121 -10.73 2.52 10.39
C ILE A 121 -11.08 1.64 9.19
N ARG A 122 -10.22 1.64 8.17
CA ARG A 122 -10.13 0.52 7.28
C ARG A 122 -9.59 -0.62 8.15
N LYS A 123 -10.43 -1.05 9.09
CA LYS A 123 -10.59 -2.46 9.26
C LYS A 123 -11.01 -2.89 7.85
N LEU A 124 -10.02 -3.22 7.04
CA LEU A 124 -10.15 -4.42 6.26
C LEU A 124 -10.62 -5.40 7.33
N THR A 125 -11.93 -5.54 7.44
CA THR A 125 -12.51 -6.58 8.27
C THR A 125 -12.00 -7.83 7.60
N SER A 126 -10.84 -8.27 8.09
CA SER A 126 -10.42 -9.63 7.84
C SER A 126 -11.65 -10.42 8.20
N PRO A 127 -12.22 -11.17 7.29
CA PRO A 127 -13.42 -11.91 7.57
C PRO A 127 -13.16 -12.63 8.88
N LYS A 128 -14.10 -12.57 9.85
CA LYS A 128 -13.91 -13.17 11.17
C LYS A 128 -13.55 -14.65 10.96
N GLY A 129 -12.37 -15.07 11.37
CA GLY A 129 -11.89 -16.43 11.20
C GLY A 129 -10.40 -16.51 10.83
N THR A 130 -9.88 -17.70 10.70
CA THR A 130 -8.55 -17.97 10.13
C THR A 130 -8.61 -17.86 8.61
N PRO A 131 -7.61 -17.21 7.97
CA PRO A 131 -7.55 -17.14 6.52
C PRO A 131 -7.51 -18.57 5.93
N PRO A 132 -8.25 -18.83 4.87
CA PRO A 132 -8.26 -20.14 4.24
C PRO A 132 -6.86 -20.46 3.71
N ARG A 133 -6.37 -21.68 3.99
CA ARG A 133 -5.05 -22.12 3.53
C ARG A 133 -5.10 -22.44 2.03
N LEU A 134 -4.62 -21.51 1.22
CA LEU A 134 -4.33 -21.76 -0.18
C LEU A 134 -2.93 -22.35 -0.32
N THR A 135 -2.76 -23.25 -1.28
CA THR A 135 -1.43 -23.74 -1.67
C THR A 135 -0.66 -22.67 -2.44
N PRO A 136 0.68 -22.72 -2.52
CA PRO A 136 1.46 -21.77 -3.32
C PRO A 136 0.95 -21.65 -4.76
N ARG A 137 0.52 -22.77 -5.36
CA ARG A 137 -0.03 -22.77 -6.73
C ARG A 137 -1.38 -22.06 -6.82
N GLU A 138 -2.25 -22.23 -5.83
CA GLU A 138 -3.52 -21.53 -5.76
C GLU A 138 -3.33 -20.02 -5.55
N ILE A 139 -2.36 -19.61 -4.73
CA ILE A 139 -2.00 -18.20 -4.54
C ILE A 139 -1.51 -17.60 -5.86
N GLN A 140 -0.63 -18.29 -6.57
CA GLN A 140 -0.11 -17.86 -7.85
C GLN A 140 -1.23 -17.68 -8.89
N ILE A 141 -2.16 -18.60 -8.97
CA ILE A 141 -3.31 -18.50 -9.88
C ILE A 141 -4.21 -17.34 -9.44
N LEU A 142 -4.53 -17.22 -8.16
CA LEU A 142 -5.34 -16.12 -7.64
C LEU A 142 -4.71 -14.75 -7.95
N HIS A 143 -3.38 -14.64 -7.89
CA HIS A 143 -2.65 -13.45 -8.29
C HIS A 143 -2.84 -13.16 -9.79
N TYR A 144 -2.70 -14.13 -10.68
CA TYR A 144 -2.97 -13.93 -12.11
C TYR A 144 -4.43 -13.53 -12.39
N LEU A 145 -5.38 -14.08 -11.62
CA LEU A 145 -6.78 -13.67 -11.69
C LEU A 145 -6.95 -12.19 -11.32
N SER A 146 -6.22 -11.70 -10.32
CA SER A 146 -6.27 -10.29 -9.90
C SER A 146 -5.69 -9.34 -10.96
N LEU A 147 -4.75 -9.81 -11.77
CA LEU A 147 -4.21 -9.10 -12.93
C LEU A 147 -5.14 -9.13 -14.16
N GLY A 148 -6.31 -9.74 -14.05
CA GLY A 148 -7.27 -9.85 -15.15
C GLY A 148 -6.91 -10.87 -16.24
N LYS A 149 -5.90 -11.73 -16.03
CA LYS A 149 -5.49 -12.72 -17.04
C LYS A 149 -6.58 -13.77 -17.24
N SER A 150 -6.86 -14.15 -18.49
CA SER A 150 -7.78 -15.24 -18.83
C SER A 150 -7.18 -16.60 -18.41
N ASP A 151 -8.04 -17.62 -18.24
CA ASP A 151 -7.60 -18.99 -17.90
C ASP A 151 -6.60 -19.53 -18.93
N GLN A 152 -6.78 -19.19 -20.22
CA GLN A 152 -5.83 -19.58 -21.28
C GLN A 152 -4.48 -18.87 -21.11
N ALA A 153 -4.47 -17.58 -20.74
CA ALA A 153 -3.23 -16.86 -20.48
C ALA A 153 -2.51 -17.44 -19.26
N ILE A 154 -3.26 -17.78 -18.20
CA ILE A 154 -2.72 -18.44 -16.99
C ILE A 154 -2.16 -19.83 -17.33
N SER A 155 -2.87 -20.60 -18.15
CA SER A 155 -2.43 -21.91 -18.64
C SER A 155 -1.07 -21.83 -19.35
N ASN A 156 -0.92 -20.87 -20.24
CA ASN A 156 0.33 -20.64 -20.99
C ASN A 156 1.48 -20.18 -20.07
N GLU A 157 1.23 -19.22 -19.20
CA GLU A 157 2.23 -18.68 -18.25
C GLU A 157 2.75 -19.75 -17.29
N LEU A 158 1.86 -20.62 -16.83
CA LEU A 158 2.17 -21.64 -15.86
C LEU A 158 2.57 -22.98 -16.49
N GLN A 159 2.55 -23.06 -17.82
CA GLN A 159 2.84 -24.27 -18.61
C GLN A 159 2.03 -25.50 -18.13
N VAL A 160 0.74 -25.29 -17.88
CA VAL A 160 -0.20 -26.34 -17.44
C VAL A 160 -1.42 -26.37 -18.35
N GLY A 161 -2.12 -27.48 -18.38
CA GLY A 161 -3.37 -27.59 -19.16
C GLY A 161 -4.47 -26.66 -18.64
N LEU A 162 -5.30 -26.13 -19.55
CA LEU A 162 -6.47 -25.33 -19.20
C LEU A 162 -7.40 -26.00 -18.19
N PRO A 163 -7.67 -27.35 -18.25
CA PRO A 163 -8.46 -28.04 -17.24
C PRO A 163 -7.83 -27.98 -15.85
N THR A 164 -6.50 -27.95 -15.76
CA THR A 164 -5.76 -27.84 -14.50
C THR A 164 -5.99 -26.46 -13.86
N VAL A 165 -5.92 -25.39 -14.67
CA VAL A 165 -6.21 -24.02 -14.19
C VAL A 165 -7.63 -23.95 -13.63
N LYS A 166 -8.63 -24.43 -14.36
CA LYS A 166 -10.03 -24.48 -13.93
C LYS A 166 -10.24 -25.30 -12.64
N THR A 167 -9.50 -26.38 -12.48
CA THR A 167 -9.54 -27.19 -11.26
C THR A 167 -9.01 -26.41 -10.06
N HIS A 168 -7.90 -25.67 -10.23
CA HIS A 168 -7.36 -24.81 -9.19
C HIS A 168 -8.31 -23.65 -8.86
N GLU A 169 -8.92 -22.99 -9.86
CA GLU A 169 -9.93 -21.95 -9.62
C GLU A 169 -11.11 -22.47 -8.77
N ARG A 170 -11.67 -23.64 -9.11
CA ARG A 170 -12.74 -24.23 -8.31
C ARG A 170 -12.32 -24.47 -6.85
N ARG A 171 -11.09 -24.97 -6.63
CA ARG A 171 -10.53 -25.16 -5.28
C ARG A 171 -10.34 -23.84 -4.55
N ILE A 172 -9.83 -22.81 -5.22
CA ILE A 172 -9.68 -21.45 -4.68
C ILE A 172 -11.07 -20.94 -4.26
N PHE A 173 -12.06 -20.99 -5.16
CA PHE A 173 -13.40 -20.46 -4.89
C PHE A 173 -14.08 -21.22 -3.75
N SER A 174 -13.93 -22.54 -3.70
CA SER A 174 -14.42 -23.34 -2.58
C SER A 174 -13.78 -22.94 -1.25
N LYS A 175 -12.44 -22.81 -1.21
CA LYS A 175 -11.70 -22.42 0.00
C LYS A 175 -12.03 -20.99 0.46
N LEU A 176 -12.19 -20.07 -0.47
CA LEU A 176 -12.57 -18.68 -0.21
C LEU A 176 -14.08 -18.51 0.03
N ARG A 177 -14.89 -19.57 -0.16
CA ARG A 177 -16.36 -19.55 -0.08
C ARG A 177 -16.99 -18.51 -0.98
N VAL A 178 -16.58 -18.48 -2.24
CA VAL A 178 -17.04 -17.55 -3.26
C VAL A 178 -17.59 -18.30 -4.47
N SER A 179 -18.45 -17.63 -5.25
CA SER A 179 -19.12 -18.22 -6.40
C SER A 179 -18.57 -17.78 -7.77
N ASN A 180 -17.73 -16.73 -7.79
CA ASN A 180 -17.21 -16.21 -9.05
C ASN A 180 -15.81 -15.59 -8.88
N ARG A 181 -15.16 -15.35 -10.02
CA ARG A 181 -13.80 -14.83 -10.13
C ARG A 181 -13.62 -13.47 -9.43
N THR A 182 -14.49 -12.52 -9.69
CA THR A 182 -14.42 -11.17 -9.09
C THR A 182 -14.52 -11.22 -7.58
N HIS A 183 -15.45 -12.03 -7.07
CA HIS A 183 -15.60 -12.24 -5.63
C HIS A 183 -14.38 -12.98 -5.05
N GLY A 184 -13.81 -13.94 -5.80
CA GLY A 184 -12.57 -14.64 -5.42
C GLY A 184 -11.39 -13.70 -5.23
N VAL A 185 -11.16 -12.80 -6.19
CA VAL A 185 -10.12 -11.76 -6.11
C VAL A 185 -10.39 -10.82 -4.93
N ALA A 186 -11.63 -10.33 -4.78
CA ALA A 186 -12.00 -9.44 -3.68
C ALA A 186 -11.79 -10.08 -2.30
N GLN A 187 -12.08 -11.38 -2.16
CA GLN A 187 -11.82 -12.11 -0.92
C GLN A 187 -10.32 -12.38 -0.72
N GLY A 188 -9.56 -12.68 -1.77
CA GLY A 188 -8.11 -12.80 -1.70
C GLY A 188 -7.46 -11.55 -1.15
N ILE A 189 -7.88 -10.38 -1.61
CA ILE A 189 -7.45 -9.08 -1.10
C ILE A 189 -7.88 -8.86 0.36
N ARG A 190 -9.15 -9.17 0.70
CA ARG A 190 -9.66 -9.01 2.08
C ARG A 190 -8.94 -9.91 3.09
N TRP A 191 -8.61 -11.13 2.71
CA TRP A 191 -7.84 -12.07 3.51
C TRP A 191 -6.33 -11.82 3.46
N ASN A 192 -5.92 -10.87 2.61
CA ASN A 192 -4.54 -10.53 2.43
C ASN A 192 -3.68 -11.71 1.93
N ILE A 193 -4.20 -12.43 0.98
CA ILE A 193 -3.54 -13.56 0.32
C ILE A 193 -2.80 -13.08 -0.93
N ILE A 194 -3.32 -12.04 -1.59
CA ILE A 194 -2.79 -11.37 -2.78
C ILE A 194 -2.93 -9.86 -2.62
#